data_8e439a910cb446aaf6a4b5972a1acb5f
#
_entry.id   8e439a910cb446aaf6a4b5972a1acb5f
#
_cell.length_a   1.000
_cell.length_b   1.000
_cell.length_c   1.000
_cell.angle_alpha   90.00
_cell.angle_beta   90.00
_cell.angle_gamma   90.00
#
_symmetry.space_group_name_H-M   'P 1'
#
loop_
_entity.id
_entity.type
_entity.pdbx_description
1 polymer ?
#
loop_
_entity_poly.entity_id
_entity_poly.type
_entity_poly.pdbx_seq_one_letter_code
_entity_poly.pdbx_strand_id
1 'polypeptide(L)'
;YYERWVMRTHGPWKYQANDFYYRNYTFAVGSKYKLGKRNYLAADLSYGRYGYFYDYKLNEHTDYFLDNDRHERITYFAGQRIKQSIQKQILGQVKSVFYLGEDHILNAGIEYQYNHLESPHHIDGDRASVYTLAAYIQDEWTARENLVLTAGVRGTQHKETGLNFSPKISGLYKPGEHINLRASYALGYKAPTIKELYYNYTGVIGGGALTAYHGNTDLKAQTSQYASIGIEYVGQKFQASLTGYMNYLHNMIELVEISVTPDEKFLEVEKSKQYKNLTKARIYGMDFTFNYRPAKSLSLAGGYSYADPKAQYPNKGINYMKYLPIDATSSHNANLNVLWQHSWKLYRLGVGIYGRYQSTRRYINDNNADGFQTWRINTAHSLLKMKRWSLTMNAGIDNVFDYVDRTPFGRNRATSTPGRTFYVSALIKFKNN
;
A
#
# COMPACT_ATOMS: atom_id res chain seq x y z
N TYR A 1 18.52 5.19 -10.64
CA TYR A 1 17.96 6.31 -9.90
C TYR A 1 18.96 6.79 -8.87
N TYR A 2 19.13 8.10 -8.75
CA TYR A 2 20.10 8.74 -7.88
C TYR A 2 19.41 9.88 -7.12
N GLU A 3 19.51 9.86 -5.79
CA GLU A 3 18.91 10.85 -4.91
C GLU A 3 19.96 11.41 -3.95
N ARG A 4 20.01 12.72 -3.83
CA ARG A 4 20.90 13.39 -2.87
C ARG A 4 20.11 13.84 -1.66
N TRP A 5 20.59 13.44 -0.50
CA TRP A 5 20.02 13.83 0.78
C TRP A 5 21.01 14.66 1.60
N VAL A 6 20.54 15.76 2.18
CA VAL A 6 21.36 16.65 3.00
C VAL A 6 20.69 16.83 4.33
N MET A 7 21.34 16.37 5.42
CA MET A 7 20.84 16.52 6.78
C MET A 7 21.54 17.66 7.51
N ARG A 8 20.76 18.56 8.11
CA ARG A 8 21.23 19.60 9.02
C ARG A 8 21.18 19.08 10.45
N THR A 9 22.31 19.07 11.16
CA THR A 9 22.38 18.79 12.60
C THR A 9 22.55 20.09 13.40
N HIS A 10 22.07 20.13 14.65
CA HIS A 10 22.27 21.25 15.57
C HIS A 10 23.74 21.32 15.98
N GLY A 11 24.39 22.46 15.75
CA GLY A 11 25.79 22.71 16.08
C GLY A 11 26.51 23.50 14.99
N PRO A 12 27.83 23.73 15.05
CA PRO A 12 28.53 24.32 13.93
C PRO A 12 28.33 23.37 12.76
N TRP A 13 27.57 23.84 11.80
CA TRP A 13 26.90 23.16 10.69
C TRP A 13 27.75 22.06 10.06
N LYS A 14 27.58 20.80 10.47
CA LYS A 14 28.06 19.64 9.72
C LYS A 14 27.03 19.30 8.66
N TYR A 15 27.36 19.54 7.42
CA TYR A 15 26.60 19.02 6.29
C TYR A 15 27.03 17.57 6.07
N GLN A 16 26.22 16.61 6.48
CA GLN A 16 26.33 15.26 5.98
C GLN A 16 25.58 15.20 4.66
N ALA A 17 26.31 15.06 3.57
CA ALA A 17 25.75 14.82 2.26
C ALA A 17 26.05 13.36 1.88
N ASN A 18 25.07 12.50 1.99
CA ASN A 18 25.11 11.16 1.44
C ASN A 18 24.22 11.12 0.21
N ASP A 19 24.74 10.64 -0.89
CA ASP A 19 23.92 10.34 -2.05
C ASP A 19 23.37 8.92 -1.93
N PHE A 20 22.12 8.73 -2.29
CA PHE A 20 21.49 7.43 -2.36
C PHE A 20 21.61 6.86 -3.76
N TYR A 21 22.13 5.66 -3.88
CA TYR A 21 22.24 4.98 -5.15
C TYR A 21 21.41 3.71 -5.16
N TYR A 22 20.56 3.59 -6.17
CA TYR A 22 19.67 2.44 -6.35
C TYR A 22 20.03 1.67 -7.61
N ARG A 23 20.09 0.34 -7.50
CA ARG A 23 20.34 -0.54 -8.64
C ARG A 23 19.28 -1.64 -8.69
N ASN A 24 18.42 -1.55 -9.70
CA ASN A 24 17.29 -2.44 -9.85
C ASN A 24 17.38 -3.24 -11.13
N TYR A 25 17.12 -4.54 -11.04
CA TYR A 25 16.95 -5.44 -12.18
C TYR A 25 15.66 -6.22 -12.00
N THR A 26 14.90 -6.35 -13.07
CA THR A 26 13.72 -7.21 -13.11
C THR A 26 13.74 -7.99 -14.41
N PHE A 27 13.64 -9.29 -14.32
CA PHE A 27 13.46 -10.20 -15.44
C PHE A 27 12.15 -10.93 -15.23
N ALA A 28 11.34 -11.01 -16.28
CA ALA A 28 10.09 -11.76 -16.25
C ALA A 28 9.88 -12.48 -17.56
N VAL A 29 9.42 -13.69 -17.49
CA VAL A 29 8.99 -14.49 -18.63
C VAL A 29 7.64 -15.11 -18.31
N GLY A 30 6.72 -15.02 -19.26
CA GLY A 30 5.38 -15.59 -19.12
C GLY A 30 4.99 -16.32 -20.39
N SER A 31 4.21 -17.39 -20.21
CA SER A 31 3.65 -18.17 -21.29
C SER A 31 2.18 -18.45 -21.01
N LYS A 32 1.36 -18.40 -22.05
CA LYS A 32 -0.05 -18.76 -21.99
C LYS A 32 -0.35 -19.77 -23.08
N TYR A 33 -0.71 -20.98 -22.68
CA TYR A 33 -1.09 -22.07 -23.56
C TYR A 33 -2.60 -22.25 -23.55
N LYS A 34 -3.22 -22.19 -24.73
CA LYS A 34 -4.66 -22.42 -24.91
C LYS A 34 -4.96 -23.91 -24.94
N LEU A 35 -5.89 -24.36 -24.13
CA LEU A 35 -6.40 -25.72 -24.05
C LEU A 35 -7.80 -25.72 -24.67
N GLY A 36 -7.87 -25.88 -25.99
CA GLY A 36 -9.10 -25.79 -26.75
C GLY A 36 -9.58 -24.34 -26.96
N LYS A 37 -10.92 -24.13 -26.98
CA LYS A 37 -11.50 -22.80 -27.33
C LYS A 37 -11.47 -21.79 -26.20
N ARG A 38 -11.66 -22.21 -24.95
CA ARG A 38 -11.88 -21.30 -23.78
C ARG A 38 -10.86 -21.52 -22.67
N ASN A 39 -10.38 -22.76 -22.51
CA ASN A 39 -9.48 -23.11 -21.41
C ASN A 39 -8.05 -22.66 -21.67
N TYR A 40 -7.31 -22.40 -20.61
CA TYR A 40 -5.89 -22.11 -20.74
C TYR A 40 -5.10 -22.47 -19.49
N LEU A 41 -3.81 -22.70 -19.71
CA LEU A 41 -2.77 -22.77 -18.70
C LEU A 41 -1.82 -21.60 -18.91
N ALA A 42 -1.46 -20.91 -17.84
CA ALA A 42 -0.45 -19.84 -17.88
C ALA A 42 0.63 -20.12 -16.84
N ALA A 43 1.87 -19.88 -17.22
CA ALA A 43 3.02 -19.98 -16.34
C ALA A 43 3.81 -18.68 -16.42
N ASP A 44 4.14 -18.11 -15.28
CA ASP A 44 4.90 -16.87 -15.15
C ASP A 44 6.06 -17.12 -14.18
N LEU A 45 7.25 -16.63 -14.53
CA LEU A 45 8.44 -16.64 -13.68
C LEU A 45 9.04 -15.24 -13.70
N SER A 46 9.31 -14.68 -12.53
CA SER A 46 10.01 -13.41 -12.41
C SER A 46 11.12 -13.46 -11.37
N TYR A 47 12.18 -12.71 -11.65
CA TYR A 47 13.27 -12.44 -10.73
C TYR A 47 13.44 -10.92 -10.62
N GLY A 48 13.43 -10.43 -9.39
CA GLY A 48 13.70 -9.03 -9.06
C GLY A 48 14.90 -8.91 -8.13
N ARG A 49 15.75 -7.93 -8.38
CA ARG A 49 16.82 -7.53 -7.48
C ARG A 49 16.79 -6.02 -7.29
N TYR A 50 16.69 -5.58 -6.05
CA TYR A 50 16.75 -4.19 -5.64
C TYR A 50 17.97 -4.00 -4.75
N GLY A 51 18.89 -3.11 -5.12
CA GLY A 51 20.06 -2.75 -4.33
C GLY A 51 19.98 -1.28 -3.89
N TYR A 52 20.25 -1.05 -2.62
CA TYR A 52 20.27 0.27 -1.99
C TYR A 52 21.65 0.50 -1.38
N PHE A 53 22.29 1.63 -1.70
CA PHE A 53 23.65 1.97 -1.34
C PHE A 53 23.72 3.42 -0.90
N TYR A 54 24.64 3.72 0.01
CA TYR A 54 25.08 5.07 0.34
C TYR A 54 26.39 5.40 -0.39
N ASP A 55 26.42 6.55 -1.05
CA ASP A 55 27.62 7.15 -1.60
C ASP A 55 28.09 8.26 -0.68
N TYR A 56 29.16 8.01 0.09
CA TYR A 56 29.70 8.97 1.05
C TYR A 56 30.44 10.09 0.29
N LYS A 57 30.07 11.33 0.55
CA LYS A 57 30.74 12.53 0.00
C LYS A 57 31.74 13.15 0.98
N LEU A 58 31.57 12.86 2.24
CA LEU A 58 32.45 13.28 3.33
C LEU A 58 32.83 12.06 4.18
N ASN A 59 33.93 12.17 4.90
CA ASN A 59 34.29 11.15 5.89
C ASN A 59 33.26 11.16 7.03
N GLU A 60 32.76 10.01 7.39
CA GLU A 60 31.74 9.85 8.43
C GLU A 60 32.07 8.71 9.37
N HIS A 61 31.85 8.93 10.67
CA HIS A 61 31.91 7.90 11.67
C HIS A 61 30.48 7.50 12.03
N THR A 62 30.16 6.21 11.90
CA THR A 62 28.85 5.68 12.26
C THR A 62 29.03 4.59 13.29
N ASP A 63 28.31 4.71 14.39
CA ASP A 63 28.27 3.71 15.43
C ASP A 63 27.16 2.70 15.13
N TYR A 64 27.52 1.42 15.03
CA TYR A 64 26.59 0.31 14.88
C TYR A 64 26.57 -0.50 16.17
N PHE A 65 25.38 -0.78 16.65
CA PHE A 65 25.16 -1.66 17.77
C PHE A 65 24.67 -2.99 17.20
N LEU A 66 25.62 -3.87 16.96
CA LEU A 66 25.41 -5.22 16.41
C LEU A 66 25.40 -6.19 17.58
N ASP A 67 24.30 -6.84 17.86
CA ASP A 67 24.07 -7.66 19.05
C ASP A 67 24.22 -6.93 20.39
N ASN A 68 23.71 -7.50 21.45
CA ASN A 68 23.70 -6.93 22.80
C ASN A 68 25.11 -6.61 23.37
N ASP A 69 26.19 -7.09 22.75
CA ASP A 69 27.55 -6.98 23.24
C ASP A 69 28.55 -6.33 22.28
N ARG A 70 28.15 -5.93 21.07
CA ARG A 70 29.11 -5.37 20.10
C ARG A 70 28.72 -3.99 19.63
N HIS A 71 29.50 -3.04 20.12
CA HIS A 71 29.54 -1.67 19.56
C HIS A 71 30.70 -1.60 18.58
N GLU A 72 30.41 -1.34 17.31
CA GLU A 72 31.41 -1.14 16.26
C GLU A 72 31.34 0.26 15.70
N ARG A 73 32.41 1.03 15.82
CA ARG A 73 32.55 2.32 15.16
C ARG A 73 33.23 2.14 13.81
N ILE A 74 32.49 2.33 12.75
CA ILE A 74 33.00 2.24 11.38
C ILE A 74 33.23 3.63 10.83
N THR A 75 34.40 3.86 10.20
CA THR A 75 34.71 5.08 9.49
C THR A 75 34.51 4.84 8.00
N TYR A 76 33.61 5.59 7.40
CA TYR A 76 33.42 5.65 5.95
C TYR A 76 34.14 6.86 5.39
N PHE A 77 34.85 6.67 4.28
CA PHE A 77 35.61 7.73 3.62
C PHE A 77 34.85 8.30 2.42
N ALA A 78 35.09 9.56 2.13
CA ALA A 78 34.56 10.20 0.94
C ALA A 78 34.89 9.41 -0.33
N GLY A 79 33.89 9.21 -1.19
CA GLY A 79 34.02 8.39 -2.41
C GLY A 79 33.67 6.91 -2.23
N GLN A 80 33.49 6.42 -1.01
CA GLN A 80 33.07 5.02 -0.81
C GLN A 80 31.58 4.85 -1.10
N ARG A 81 31.26 3.72 -1.75
CA ARG A 81 29.89 3.23 -1.91
C ARG A 81 29.66 2.03 -0.98
N ILE A 82 28.78 2.20 -0.04
CA ILE A 82 28.48 1.18 0.99
C ILE A 82 27.11 0.60 0.76
N LYS A 83 27.07 -0.73 0.70
CA LYS A 83 25.82 -1.50 0.61
C LYS A 83 24.99 -1.32 1.88
N GLN A 84 23.76 -0.81 1.74
CA GLN A 84 22.80 -0.73 2.83
C GLN A 84 21.87 -1.93 2.83
N SER A 85 21.34 -2.27 1.66
CA SER A 85 20.54 -3.50 1.52
C SER A 85 20.49 -4.01 0.09
N ILE A 86 20.33 -5.33 -0.05
CA ILE A 86 20.00 -5.99 -1.30
C ILE A 86 18.79 -6.88 -1.06
N GLN A 87 17.73 -6.62 -1.77
CA GLN A 87 16.54 -7.47 -1.78
C GLN A 87 16.53 -8.28 -3.07
N LYS A 88 16.26 -9.57 -2.97
CA LYS A 88 16.06 -10.47 -4.12
C LYS A 88 14.72 -11.16 -3.95
N GLN A 89 13.97 -11.25 -5.04
CA GLN A 89 12.70 -11.94 -5.07
C GLN A 89 12.64 -12.86 -6.28
N ILE A 90 12.18 -14.08 -6.08
CA ILE A 90 11.78 -14.99 -7.15
C ILE A 90 10.29 -15.26 -6.95
N LEU A 91 9.51 -15.09 -8.00
CA LEU A 91 8.10 -15.44 -8.02
C LEU A 91 7.85 -16.35 -9.23
N GLY A 92 7.41 -17.56 -8.98
CA GLY A 92 6.94 -18.52 -9.97
C GLY A 92 5.47 -18.83 -9.74
N GLN A 93 4.65 -18.82 -10.79
CA GLN A 93 3.25 -19.21 -10.69
C GLN A 93 2.81 -20.00 -11.92
N VAL A 94 1.95 -20.98 -11.68
CA VAL A 94 1.21 -21.69 -12.72
C VAL A 94 -0.26 -21.57 -12.38
N LYS A 95 -1.06 -21.09 -13.34
CA LYS A 95 -2.50 -20.92 -13.17
C LYS A 95 -3.25 -21.48 -14.35
N SER A 96 -4.41 -22.05 -14.09
CA SER A 96 -5.30 -22.62 -15.08
C SER A 96 -6.71 -22.05 -14.95
N VAL A 97 -7.38 -21.94 -16.07
CA VAL A 97 -8.81 -21.60 -16.12
C VAL A 97 -9.49 -22.64 -17.01
N PHE A 98 -10.48 -23.32 -16.45
CA PHE A 98 -11.28 -24.32 -17.12
C PHE A 98 -12.75 -23.93 -17.10
N TYR A 99 -13.37 -23.90 -18.26
CA TYR A 99 -14.80 -23.75 -18.42
C TYR A 99 -15.41 -25.17 -18.47
N LEU A 100 -16.13 -25.51 -17.42
CA LEU A 100 -16.78 -26.82 -17.29
C LEU A 100 -18.27 -26.67 -17.61
N GLY A 101 -18.66 -27.05 -18.82
CA GLY A 101 -19.99 -26.74 -19.35
C GLY A 101 -20.16 -25.25 -19.65
N GLU A 102 -21.37 -24.74 -19.40
CA GLU A 102 -21.73 -23.31 -19.55
C GLU A 102 -21.77 -22.55 -18.22
N ASP A 103 -21.89 -23.29 -17.12
CA ASP A 103 -22.24 -22.76 -15.82
C ASP A 103 -21.04 -22.63 -14.86
N HIS A 104 -19.92 -23.32 -15.09
CA HIS A 104 -18.78 -23.34 -14.17
C HIS A 104 -17.50 -22.79 -14.78
N ILE A 105 -16.81 -21.93 -14.02
CA ILE A 105 -15.48 -21.43 -14.34
C ILE A 105 -14.53 -21.78 -13.20
N LEU A 106 -13.77 -22.85 -13.41
CA LEU A 106 -12.80 -23.35 -12.42
C LEU A 106 -11.45 -22.67 -12.63
N ASN A 107 -10.96 -22.01 -11.58
CA ASN A 107 -9.64 -21.41 -11.50
C ASN A 107 -8.80 -22.21 -10.50
N ALA A 108 -7.63 -22.68 -10.90
CA ALA A 108 -6.69 -23.35 -10.01
C ALA A 108 -5.26 -22.91 -10.29
N GLY A 109 -4.40 -22.94 -9.27
CA GLY A 109 -3.01 -22.57 -9.48
C GLY A 109 -2.11 -22.91 -8.30
N ILE A 110 -0.82 -22.85 -8.60
CA ILE A 110 0.28 -23.01 -7.64
C ILE A 110 1.18 -21.79 -7.77
N GLU A 111 1.67 -21.28 -6.64
CA GLU A 111 2.54 -20.13 -6.55
C GLU A 111 3.68 -20.42 -5.59
N TYR A 112 4.90 -20.11 -6.00
CA TYR A 112 6.09 -20.13 -5.16
C TYR A 112 6.73 -18.74 -5.13
N GLN A 113 6.98 -18.23 -3.94
CA GLN A 113 7.67 -16.97 -3.72
C GLN A 113 8.84 -17.18 -2.78
N TYR A 114 10.01 -16.71 -3.21
CA TYR A 114 11.22 -16.66 -2.38
C TYR A 114 11.66 -15.21 -2.25
N ASN A 115 11.86 -14.76 -0.99
CA ASN A 115 12.35 -13.44 -0.66
C ASN A 115 13.65 -13.58 0.12
N HIS A 116 14.66 -12.81 -0.27
CA HIS A 116 15.96 -12.73 0.37
C HIS A 116 16.32 -11.26 0.61
N LEU A 117 16.80 -10.95 1.80
CA LEU A 117 17.26 -9.63 2.19
C LEU A 117 18.66 -9.75 2.79
N GLU A 118 19.62 -9.02 2.19
CA GLU A 118 20.93 -8.73 2.77
C GLU A 118 20.85 -7.31 3.34
N SER A 119 21.17 -7.14 4.62
CA SER A 119 21.17 -5.82 5.29
C SER A 119 22.14 -5.88 6.47
N PRO A 120 23.44 -5.60 6.24
CA PRO A 120 24.52 -5.82 7.22
C PRO A 120 24.35 -5.08 8.55
N HIS A 121 23.58 -3.98 8.54
CA HIS A 121 23.41 -3.13 9.72
C HIS A 121 22.02 -3.23 10.37
N HIS A 122 21.18 -4.18 9.88
CA HIS A 122 19.80 -4.31 10.37
C HIS A 122 19.40 -5.75 10.68
N ILE A 123 20.21 -6.74 10.28
CA ILE A 123 19.90 -8.16 10.47
C ILE A 123 21.12 -8.85 11.05
N ASP A 124 20.93 -9.60 12.12
CA ASP A 124 21.97 -10.45 12.70
C ASP A 124 22.41 -11.50 11.68
N GLY A 125 23.72 -11.59 11.43
CA GLY A 125 24.29 -12.41 10.37
C GLY A 125 24.09 -11.86 8.95
N ASP A 126 23.78 -10.56 8.81
CA ASP A 126 23.75 -9.77 7.57
C ASP A 126 22.66 -10.12 6.57
N ARG A 127 21.93 -11.20 6.72
CA ARG A 127 20.95 -11.67 5.72
C ARG A 127 19.89 -12.60 6.31
N ALA A 128 18.71 -12.57 5.69
CA ALA A 128 17.64 -13.49 5.99
C ALA A 128 16.85 -13.86 4.72
N SER A 129 16.15 -14.99 4.76
CA SER A 129 15.32 -15.46 3.64
C SER A 129 14.08 -16.15 4.14
N VAL A 130 12.99 -15.93 3.44
CA VAL A 130 11.73 -16.64 3.62
C VAL A 130 11.19 -17.14 2.29
N TYR A 131 10.44 -18.23 2.32
CA TYR A 131 9.69 -18.71 1.16
C TYR A 131 8.22 -18.92 1.52
N THR A 132 7.41 -18.85 0.49
CA THR A 132 5.98 -19.14 0.54
C THR A 132 5.62 -20.01 -0.64
N LEU A 133 4.96 -21.14 -0.37
CA LEU A 133 4.36 -22.01 -1.38
C LEU A 133 2.86 -21.98 -1.18
N ALA A 134 2.09 -21.75 -2.23
CA ALA A 134 0.64 -21.75 -2.14
C ALA A 134 0.00 -22.50 -3.29
N ALA A 135 -1.13 -23.14 -2.99
CA ALA A 135 -2.01 -23.74 -3.98
C ALA A 135 -3.43 -23.27 -3.73
N TYR A 136 -4.20 -23.06 -4.80
CA TYR A 136 -5.58 -22.63 -4.69
C TYR A 136 -6.46 -23.25 -5.75
N ILE A 137 -7.74 -23.34 -5.40
CA ILE A 137 -8.82 -23.72 -6.32
C ILE A 137 -10.04 -22.84 -6.02
N GLN A 138 -10.71 -22.37 -7.04
CA GLN A 138 -11.93 -21.57 -6.96
C GLN A 138 -12.85 -21.92 -8.10
N ASP A 139 -14.12 -22.12 -7.80
CA ASP A 139 -15.19 -22.26 -8.81
C ASP A 139 -16.13 -21.05 -8.76
N GLU A 140 -16.48 -20.56 -9.93
CA GLU A 140 -17.55 -19.61 -10.16
C GLU A 140 -18.67 -20.34 -10.88
N TRP A 141 -19.79 -20.50 -10.19
CA TRP A 141 -20.96 -21.22 -10.65
C TRP A 141 -22.11 -20.27 -10.96
N THR A 142 -22.54 -20.25 -12.20
CA THR A 142 -23.76 -19.59 -12.66
C THR A 142 -24.96 -20.49 -12.33
N ALA A 143 -25.40 -20.45 -11.04
CA ALA A 143 -26.47 -21.32 -10.54
C ALA A 143 -27.83 -21.03 -11.20
N ARG A 144 -28.04 -19.78 -11.63
CA ARG A 144 -29.17 -19.30 -12.46
C ARG A 144 -28.72 -18.10 -13.26
N GLU A 145 -29.47 -17.68 -14.28
CA GLU A 145 -29.21 -16.47 -15.08
C GLU A 145 -28.99 -15.20 -14.23
N ASN A 146 -29.65 -15.16 -13.06
CA ASN A 146 -29.59 -14.02 -12.13
C ASN A 146 -28.81 -14.33 -10.84
N LEU A 147 -28.18 -15.51 -10.70
CA LEU A 147 -27.46 -15.90 -9.49
C LEU A 147 -26.11 -16.55 -9.83
N VAL A 148 -25.04 -15.88 -9.43
CA VAL A 148 -23.67 -16.40 -9.54
C VAL A 148 -23.12 -16.62 -8.12
N LEU A 149 -22.62 -17.82 -7.86
CA LEU A 149 -21.98 -18.19 -6.60
C LEU A 149 -20.49 -18.45 -6.87
N THR A 150 -19.64 -18.03 -5.98
CA THR A 150 -18.20 -18.31 -6.04
C THR A 150 -17.75 -18.93 -4.74
N ALA A 151 -17.04 -20.03 -4.81
CA ALA A 151 -16.41 -20.67 -3.65
C ALA A 151 -14.96 -21.03 -3.98
N GLY A 152 -14.06 -20.87 -3.05
CA GLY A 152 -12.65 -21.22 -3.25
C GLY A 152 -11.90 -21.37 -1.95
N VAL A 153 -10.74 -22.01 -2.05
CA VAL A 153 -9.80 -22.18 -0.95
C VAL A 153 -8.37 -22.02 -1.44
N ARG A 154 -7.54 -21.36 -0.64
CA ARG A 154 -6.10 -21.25 -0.83
C ARG A 154 -5.39 -21.85 0.39
N GLY A 155 -4.52 -22.83 0.18
CA GLY A 155 -3.55 -23.30 1.16
C GLY A 155 -2.22 -22.57 0.94
N THR A 156 -1.62 -22.06 2.01
CA THR A 156 -0.35 -21.33 1.96
C THR A 156 0.59 -21.86 3.03
N GLN A 157 1.73 -22.42 2.60
CA GLN A 157 2.84 -22.85 3.46
C GLN A 157 3.89 -21.74 3.47
N HIS A 158 4.15 -21.16 4.63
CA HIS A 158 5.22 -20.18 4.83
C HIS A 158 6.31 -20.77 5.70
N LYS A 159 7.57 -20.40 5.43
CA LYS A 159 8.76 -20.94 6.12
C LYS A 159 8.63 -20.89 7.65
N GLU A 160 8.20 -19.76 8.21
CA GLU A 160 8.20 -19.52 9.65
C GLU A 160 6.84 -19.78 10.32
N THR A 161 5.75 -19.60 9.60
CA THR A 161 4.40 -19.69 10.20
C THR A 161 3.62 -20.95 9.81
N GLY A 162 4.22 -21.83 9.00
CA GLY A 162 3.61 -23.11 8.63
C GLY A 162 2.46 -22.98 7.64
N LEU A 163 1.56 -23.97 7.66
CA LEU A 163 0.43 -24.10 6.74
C LEU A 163 -0.79 -23.33 7.24
N ASN A 164 -1.40 -22.54 6.35
CA ASN A 164 -2.61 -21.78 6.62
C ASN A 164 -3.60 -21.93 5.46
N PHE A 165 -4.90 -21.90 5.78
CA PHE A 165 -6.00 -21.97 4.81
C PHE A 165 -6.82 -20.68 4.79
N SER A 166 -7.13 -20.21 3.58
CA SER A 166 -7.94 -19.02 3.33
C SER A 166 -9.13 -19.38 2.42
N PRO A 167 -10.23 -19.90 2.97
CA PRO A 167 -11.46 -20.11 2.22
C PRO A 167 -12.18 -18.80 1.94
N LYS A 168 -12.96 -18.78 0.84
CA LYS A 168 -13.80 -17.67 0.40
C LYS A 168 -15.11 -18.22 -0.17
N ILE A 169 -16.20 -17.53 0.15
CA ILE A 169 -17.49 -17.69 -0.53
C ILE A 169 -18.07 -16.33 -0.86
N SER A 170 -18.69 -16.19 -2.01
CA SER A 170 -19.40 -14.97 -2.38
C SER A 170 -20.57 -15.27 -3.31
N GLY A 171 -21.56 -14.39 -3.31
CA GLY A 171 -22.73 -14.47 -4.18
C GLY A 171 -23.04 -13.13 -4.83
N LEU A 172 -23.48 -13.18 -6.06
CA LEU A 172 -24.06 -12.07 -6.81
C LEU A 172 -25.47 -12.47 -7.22
N TYR A 173 -26.44 -11.73 -6.74
CA TYR A 173 -27.86 -11.87 -7.13
C TYR A 173 -28.36 -10.64 -7.86
N LYS A 174 -28.96 -10.83 -9.00
CA LYS A 174 -29.52 -9.80 -9.88
C LYS A 174 -31.05 -9.92 -9.89
N PRO A 175 -31.78 -9.25 -8.94
CA PRO A 175 -33.24 -9.32 -8.90
C PRO A 175 -33.93 -8.67 -10.11
N GLY A 176 -33.21 -7.88 -10.88
CA GLY A 176 -33.67 -7.23 -12.10
C GLY A 176 -32.50 -6.64 -12.88
N GLU A 177 -32.78 -5.94 -13.97
CA GLU A 177 -31.77 -5.45 -14.92
C GLU A 177 -30.81 -4.40 -14.34
N HIS A 178 -31.22 -3.70 -13.29
CA HIS A 178 -30.52 -2.53 -12.77
C HIS A 178 -29.92 -2.72 -11.38
N ILE A 179 -30.25 -3.79 -10.67
CA ILE A 179 -29.83 -4.00 -9.29
C ILE A 179 -28.96 -5.23 -9.18
N ASN A 180 -27.80 -5.08 -8.56
CA ASN A 180 -26.92 -6.14 -8.17
C ASN A 180 -26.80 -6.18 -6.65
N LEU A 181 -27.11 -7.31 -6.04
CA LEU A 181 -26.89 -7.58 -4.62
C LEU A 181 -25.68 -8.50 -4.50
N ARG A 182 -24.73 -8.12 -3.67
CA ARG A 182 -23.49 -8.88 -3.44
C ARG A 182 -23.35 -9.19 -1.95
N ALA A 183 -22.90 -10.40 -1.66
CA ALA A 183 -22.47 -10.77 -0.32
C ALA A 183 -21.18 -11.57 -0.42
N SER A 184 -20.26 -11.40 0.52
CA SER A 184 -19.05 -12.21 0.57
C SER A 184 -18.58 -12.45 2.00
N TYR A 185 -17.96 -13.62 2.20
CA TYR A 185 -17.21 -13.97 3.38
C TYR A 185 -15.89 -14.61 3.00
N ALA A 186 -14.81 -14.17 3.63
CA ALA A 186 -13.48 -14.69 3.33
C ALA A 186 -12.61 -14.71 4.59
N LEU A 187 -11.76 -15.73 4.71
CA LEU A 187 -10.64 -15.74 5.63
C LEU A 187 -9.39 -15.22 4.94
N GLY A 188 -8.70 -14.27 5.59
CA GLY A 188 -7.44 -13.70 5.10
C GLY A 188 -6.26 -14.22 5.91
N TYR A 189 -5.09 -14.17 5.28
CA TYR A 189 -3.82 -14.57 5.85
C TYR A 189 -2.72 -13.59 5.45
N LYS A 190 -1.87 -13.18 6.40
CA LYS A 190 -0.65 -12.41 6.17
C LYS A 190 0.50 -13.03 6.97
N ALA A 191 1.52 -13.53 6.29
CA ALA A 191 2.77 -13.93 6.92
C ALA A 191 3.56 -12.71 7.42
N PRO A 192 4.37 -12.83 8.49
CA PRO A 192 5.34 -11.81 8.86
C PRO A 192 6.38 -11.63 7.76
N THR A 193 6.83 -10.40 7.57
CA THR A 193 7.89 -10.04 6.63
C THR A 193 9.27 -10.34 7.23
N ILE A 194 10.31 -10.40 6.38
CA ILE A 194 11.71 -10.54 6.84
C ILE A 194 12.06 -9.45 7.87
N LYS A 195 11.58 -8.23 7.66
CA LYS A 195 11.80 -7.11 8.58
C LYS A 195 11.14 -7.37 9.94
N GLU A 196 9.90 -7.81 9.96
CA GLU A 196 9.16 -8.08 11.19
C GLU A 196 9.79 -9.25 11.99
N LEU A 197 10.42 -10.19 11.29
CA LEU A 197 11.04 -11.39 11.91
C LEU A 197 12.47 -11.14 12.40
N TYR A 198 13.31 -10.46 11.59
CA TYR A 198 14.76 -10.56 11.74
C TYR A 198 15.49 -9.24 11.89
N TYR A 199 14.79 -8.06 11.83
CA TYR A 199 15.46 -6.80 12.09
C TYR A 199 15.92 -6.71 13.55
N ASN A 200 17.17 -6.35 13.74
CA ASN A 200 17.77 -6.08 15.04
C ASN A 200 18.80 -4.95 14.85
N TYR A 201 18.44 -3.73 15.19
CA TYR A 201 19.32 -2.59 15.00
C TYR A 201 18.93 -1.42 15.88
N THR A 202 19.88 -0.52 16.10
CA THR A 202 19.66 0.76 16.78
C THR A 202 19.83 1.91 15.80
N GLY A 203 18.95 2.87 15.85
CA GLY A 203 18.97 4.04 14.95
C GLY A 203 18.50 5.31 15.64
N VAL A 204 18.99 6.45 15.15
CA VAL A 204 18.54 7.76 15.63
C VAL A 204 17.27 8.16 14.90
N ILE A 205 16.20 8.38 15.64
CA ILE A 205 14.95 8.92 15.10
C ILE A 205 14.92 10.45 15.30
N GLY A 206 14.17 11.14 14.42
CA GLY A 206 14.01 12.60 14.45
C GLY A 206 13.82 13.15 15.85
N GLY A 207 14.74 14.03 16.26
CA GLY A 207 14.86 14.56 17.62
C GLY A 207 16.12 14.09 18.37
N GLY A 208 16.93 13.19 17.78
CA GLY A 208 18.20 12.76 18.35
C GLY A 208 18.11 11.52 19.27
N ALA A 209 16.90 11.02 19.55
CA ALA A 209 16.72 9.87 20.45
C ALA A 209 17.18 8.56 19.81
N LEU A 210 18.10 7.88 20.47
CA LEU A 210 18.56 6.54 20.07
C LEU A 210 17.45 5.52 20.37
N THR A 211 17.02 4.80 19.35
CA THR A 211 15.92 3.82 19.46
C THR A 211 16.36 2.46 18.94
N ALA A 212 16.19 1.43 19.75
CA ALA A 212 16.41 0.03 19.35
C ALA A 212 15.14 -0.55 18.68
N TYR A 213 15.35 -1.38 17.67
CA TYR A 213 14.30 -2.07 16.90
C TYR A 213 14.59 -3.56 16.86
N HIS A 214 13.66 -4.35 17.33
CA HIS A 214 13.76 -5.81 17.37
C HIS A 214 12.68 -6.46 16.51
N GLY A 215 13.10 -7.34 15.61
CA GLY A 215 12.24 -8.35 15.01
C GLY A 215 11.82 -9.38 16.05
N ASN A 216 10.99 -10.31 15.61
CA ASN A 216 10.54 -11.37 16.49
C ASN A 216 10.23 -12.62 15.65
N THR A 217 11.04 -13.66 15.83
CA THR A 217 10.86 -14.94 15.14
C THR A 217 9.68 -15.76 15.65
N ASP A 218 9.14 -15.42 16.84
CA ASP A 218 7.96 -16.09 17.42
C ASP A 218 6.65 -15.53 16.89
N LEU A 219 6.68 -14.61 15.93
CA LEU A 219 5.48 -14.03 15.34
C LEU A 219 4.63 -15.09 14.66
N LYS A 220 3.36 -15.09 15.02
CA LYS A 220 2.32 -15.85 14.34
C LYS A 220 1.81 -15.09 13.13
N ALA A 221 1.33 -15.81 12.13
CA ALA A 221 0.64 -15.20 11.01
C ALA A 221 -0.58 -14.40 11.49
N GLN A 222 -0.77 -13.25 10.88
CA GLN A 222 -2.00 -12.47 11.04
C GLN A 222 -3.09 -13.12 10.20
N THR A 223 -4.25 -13.34 10.80
CA THR A 223 -5.43 -13.86 10.11
C THR A 223 -6.58 -12.86 10.21
N SER A 224 -7.49 -12.89 9.25
CA SER A 224 -8.67 -12.04 9.26
C SER A 224 -9.92 -12.78 8.83
N GLN A 225 -11.07 -12.32 9.35
CA GLN A 225 -12.41 -12.73 8.95
C GLN A 225 -13.09 -11.50 8.36
N TYR A 226 -13.32 -11.52 7.06
CA TYR A 226 -13.96 -10.43 6.34
C TYR A 226 -15.35 -10.85 5.90
N ALA A 227 -16.33 -9.99 6.15
CA ALA A 227 -17.68 -10.13 5.60
C ALA A 227 -18.14 -8.81 5.02
N SER A 228 -18.84 -8.85 3.90
CA SER A 228 -19.45 -7.67 3.28
C SER A 228 -20.78 -7.98 2.64
N ILE A 229 -21.63 -6.95 2.59
CA ILE A 229 -22.87 -6.92 1.84
C ILE A 229 -22.94 -5.61 1.07
N GLY A 230 -23.39 -5.67 -0.17
CA GLY A 230 -23.45 -4.49 -1.04
C GLY A 230 -24.66 -4.52 -1.96
N ILE A 231 -25.14 -3.33 -2.27
CA ILE A 231 -26.14 -3.07 -3.29
C ILE A 231 -25.54 -2.13 -4.35
N GLU A 232 -25.73 -2.45 -5.59
CA GLU A 232 -25.31 -1.65 -6.73
C GLU A 232 -26.48 -1.42 -7.66
N TYR A 233 -26.70 -0.18 -8.03
CA TYR A 233 -27.62 0.22 -9.10
C TYR A 233 -26.83 0.55 -10.37
N VAL A 234 -27.18 -0.05 -11.49
CA VAL A 234 -26.54 0.13 -12.80
C VAL A 234 -27.56 0.59 -13.81
N GLY A 235 -27.66 1.90 -14.01
CA GLY A 235 -28.48 2.51 -15.05
C GLY A 235 -27.63 3.14 -16.16
N GLN A 236 -28.26 3.58 -17.24
CA GLN A 236 -27.56 4.15 -18.40
C GLN A 236 -26.81 5.45 -18.07
N LYS A 237 -27.39 6.30 -17.25
CA LYS A 237 -26.82 7.62 -16.89
C LYS A 237 -26.31 7.68 -15.44
N PHE A 238 -26.78 6.80 -14.58
CA PHE A 238 -26.48 6.79 -13.17
C PHE A 238 -26.10 5.39 -12.73
N GLN A 239 -24.99 5.29 -12.00
CA GLN A 239 -24.54 4.09 -11.32
C GLN A 239 -24.20 4.49 -9.89
N ALA A 240 -24.58 3.67 -8.93
CA ALA A 240 -24.19 3.87 -7.53
C ALA A 240 -24.02 2.53 -6.84
N SER A 241 -23.09 2.46 -5.90
CA SER A 241 -22.93 1.30 -5.04
C SER A 241 -22.79 1.71 -3.58
N LEU A 242 -23.34 0.90 -2.70
CA LEU A 242 -23.19 1.01 -1.26
C LEU A 242 -22.79 -0.36 -0.73
N THR A 243 -21.64 -0.43 -0.04
CA THR A 243 -21.13 -1.66 0.54
C THR A 243 -20.83 -1.44 2.00
N GLY A 244 -21.45 -2.23 2.89
CA GLY A 244 -21.08 -2.34 4.29
C GLY A 244 -20.17 -3.54 4.50
N TYR A 245 -19.17 -3.40 5.37
CA TYR A 245 -18.23 -4.47 5.65
C TYR A 245 -17.77 -4.49 7.11
N MET A 246 -17.32 -5.67 7.52
CA MET A 246 -16.60 -5.88 8.77
C MET A 246 -15.37 -6.74 8.54
N ASN A 247 -14.30 -6.44 9.25
CA ASN A 247 -13.06 -7.22 9.24
C ASN A 247 -12.55 -7.40 10.67
N TYR A 248 -12.47 -8.63 11.12
CA TYR A 248 -11.87 -9.01 12.40
C TYR A 248 -10.49 -9.60 12.15
N LEU A 249 -9.46 -8.99 12.77
CA LEU A 249 -8.08 -9.43 12.68
C LEU A 249 -7.66 -10.10 13.99
N HIS A 250 -6.91 -11.19 13.86
CA HIS A 250 -6.26 -11.88 14.94
C HIS A 250 -4.75 -11.86 14.71
N ASN A 251 -3.98 -11.79 15.79
CA ASN A 251 -2.53 -11.75 15.75
C ASN A 251 -1.99 -10.60 14.85
N MET A 252 -2.64 -9.42 14.86
CA MET A 252 -2.15 -8.26 14.11
C MET A 252 -0.72 -7.95 14.53
N ILE A 253 0.17 -7.82 13.55
CA ILE A 253 1.60 -7.57 13.78
C ILE A 253 1.81 -6.06 13.84
N GLU A 254 2.34 -5.58 14.96
CA GLU A 254 2.63 -4.17 15.20
C GLU A 254 3.99 -3.98 15.87
N LEU A 255 4.61 -2.84 15.62
CA LEU A 255 5.84 -2.42 16.29
C LEU A 255 5.45 -1.67 17.57
N VAL A 256 5.61 -2.32 18.71
CA VAL A 256 5.23 -1.78 20.03
C VAL A 256 6.45 -1.39 20.84
N GLU A 257 6.31 -0.37 21.68
CA GLU A 257 7.33 0.02 22.64
C GLU A 257 7.43 -1.03 23.75
N ILE A 258 8.65 -1.42 24.08
CA ILE A 258 8.98 -2.36 25.15
C ILE A 258 9.90 -1.70 26.16
N SER A 259 10.13 -2.33 27.30
CA SER A 259 11.10 -1.86 28.29
C SER A 259 12.50 -1.89 27.71
N VAL A 260 13.24 -0.81 27.89
CA VAL A 260 14.67 -0.73 27.54
C VAL A 260 15.46 -1.69 28.45
N THR A 261 16.25 -2.57 27.88
CA THR A 261 17.07 -3.53 28.62
C THR A 261 18.24 -2.83 29.35
N PRO A 262 18.87 -3.46 30.35
CA PRO A 262 20.07 -2.89 30.99
C PRO A 262 21.19 -2.59 29.99
N ASP A 263 21.44 -3.48 29.03
CA ASP A 263 22.48 -3.32 28.01
C ASP A 263 22.17 -2.18 27.06
N GLU A 264 20.91 -2.04 26.64
CA GLU A 264 20.46 -0.89 25.85
C GLU A 264 20.60 0.43 26.61
N LYS A 265 20.33 0.45 27.92
CA LYS A 265 20.54 1.63 28.76
C LYS A 265 22.01 2.01 28.86
N PHE A 266 22.89 1.04 28.95
CA PHE A 266 24.34 1.26 28.93
C PHE A 266 24.79 1.90 27.61
N LEU A 267 24.12 1.56 26.51
CA LEU A 267 24.33 2.13 25.17
C LEU A 267 23.55 3.46 24.93
N GLU A 268 22.99 4.05 25.97
CA GLU A 268 22.22 5.29 25.90
C GLU A 268 20.95 5.21 25.01
N VAL A 269 20.41 4.00 24.84
CA VAL A 269 19.15 3.80 24.13
C VAL A 269 18.01 4.36 24.98
N GLU A 270 17.27 5.31 24.41
CA GLU A 270 16.15 5.96 25.09
C GLU A 270 14.83 5.17 24.93
N LYS A 271 14.69 4.45 23.82
CA LYS A 271 13.49 3.68 23.49
C LYS A 271 13.84 2.36 22.87
N SER A 272 13.12 1.32 23.25
CA SER A 272 13.19 0.01 22.62
C SER A 272 11.85 -0.38 22.04
N LYS A 273 11.83 -0.96 20.84
CA LYS A 273 10.63 -1.37 20.12
C LYS A 273 10.79 -2.76 19.56
N GLN A 274 9.74 -3.57 19.66
CA GLN A 274 9.70 -4.93 19.13
C GLN A 274 8.43 -5.20 18.35
N TYR A 275 8.53 -5.98 17.27
CA TYR A 275 7.35 -6.50 16.59
C TYR A 275 6.67 -7.57 17.44
N LYS A 276 5.37 -7.37 17.68
CA LYS A 276 4.54 -8.31 18.46
C LYS A 276 3.19 -8.52 17.79
N ASN A 277 2.60 -9.69 18.03
CA ASN A 277 1.21 -9.91 17.68
C ASN A 277 0.32 -9.21 18.73
N LEU A 278 -0.51 -8.27 18.28
CA LEU A 278 -1.63 -7.75 19.06
C LEU A 278 -2.75 -8.79 19.10
N THR A 279 -3.52 -8.79 20.19
CA THR A 279 -4.50 -9.85 20.41
C THR A 279 -5.60 -9.82 19.35
N LYS A 280 -6.23 -8.68 19.12
CA LYS A 280 -7.36 -8.51 18.19
C LYS A 280 -7.44 -7.10 17.64
N ALA A 281 -7.87 -6.98 16.38
CA ALA A 281 -8.32 -5.72 15.81
C ALA A 281 -9.64 -5.92 15.08
N ARG A 282 -10.40 -4.85 14.92
CA ARG A 282 -11.66 -4.84 14.18
C ARG A 282 -11.81 -3.59 13.36
N ILE A 283 -12.40 -3.73 12.20
CA ILE A 283 -12.73 -2.63 11.32
C ILE A 283 -14.16 -2.80 10.87
N TYR A 284 -15.00 -1.83 11.15
CA TYR A 284 -16.31 -1.69 10.55
C TYR A 284 -16.25 -0.56 9.55
N GLY A 285 -16.87 -0.73 8.40
CA GLY A 285 -16.85 0.30 7.40
C GLY A 285 -18.03 0.26 6.44
N MET A 286 -18.15 1.36 5.70
CA MET A 286 -19.14 1.54 4.67
C MET A 286 -18.52 2.36 3.55
N ASP A 287 -18.66 1.90 2.32
CA ASP A 287 -18.21 2.57 1.12
C ASP A 287 -19.41 2.89 0.23
N PHE A 288 -19.51 4.14 -0.18
CA PHE A 288 -20.48 4.62 -1.17
C PHE A 288 -19.72 5.17 -2.36
N THR A 289 -20.12 4.79 -3.57
CA THR A 289 -19.60 5.37 -4.82
C THR A 289 -20.74 5.69 -5.77
N PHE A 290 -20.54 6.70 -6.60
CA PHE A 290 -21.49 6.99 -7.68
C PHE A 290 -20.78 7.51 -8.93
N ASN A 291 -21.41 7.27 -10.08
CA ASN A 291 -21.09 7.85 -11.37
C ASN A 291 -22.38 8.36 -12.00
N TYR A 292 -22.41 9.62 -12.41
CA TYR A 292 -23.56 10.23 -13.02
C TYR A 292 -23.19 11.00 -14.29
N ARG A 293 -23.80 10.63 -15.40
CA ARG A 293 -23.59 11.24 -16.71
C ARG A 293 -24.91 11.80 -17.25
N PRO A 294 -25.37 12.98 -16.74
CA PRO A 294 -26.64 13.58 -17.20
C PRO A 294 -26.62 13.90 -18.67
N ALA A 295 -25.47 14.28 -19.23
CA ALA A 295 -25.27 14.61 -20.63
C ALA A 295 -23.94 14.02 -21.14
N LYS A 296 -23.77 13.93 -22.47
CA LYS A 296 -22.50 13.48 -23.10
C LYS A 296 -21.33 14.39 -22.76
N SER A 297 -21.58 15.63 -22.41
CA SER A 297 -20.59 16.64 -22.05
C SER A 297 -20.24 16.69 -20.57
N LEU A 298 -21.00 16.05 -19.68
CA LEU A 298 -20.85 16.19 -18.24
C LEU A 298 -20.81 14.83 -17.55
N SER A 299 -19.77 14.61 -16.75
CA SER A 299 -19.61 13.42 -15.90
C SER A 299 -19.29 13.84 -14.48
N LEU A 300 -20.03 13.31 -13.53
CA LEU A 300 -19.79 13.45 -12.10
C LEU A 300 -19.49 12.07 -11.54
N ALA A 301 -18.43 11.96 -10.73
CA ALA A 301 -18.12 10.74 -10.01
C ALA A 301 -17.66 11.09 -8.59
N GLY A 302 -18.02 10.29 -7.63
CA GLY A 302 -17.63 10.54 -6.25
C GLY A 302 -17.64 9.26 -5.42
N GLY A 303 -16.99 9.36 -4.28
CA GLY A 303 -16.94 8.31 -3.30
C GLY A 303 -16.89 8.88 -1.89
N TYR A 304 -17.47 8.14 -0.97
CA TYR A 304 -17.39 8.38 0.45
C TYR A 304 -17.12 7.06 1.16
N SER A 305 -16.10 7.06 2.02
CA SER A 305 -15.73 5.90 2.83
C SER A 305 -15.79 6.27 4.31
N TYR A 306 -16.46 5.45 5.09
CA TYR A 306 -16.40 5.46 6.54
C TYR A 306 -15.71 4.19 7.02
N ALA A 307 -14.76 4.34 7.96
CA ALA A 307 -14.13 3.21 8.63
C ALA A 307 -13.89 3.51 10.12
N ASP A 308 -14.13 2.53 10.99
CA ASP A 308 -13.84 2.56 12.42
C ASP A 308 -12.83 1.46 12.79
N PRO A 309 -11.52 1.67 12.47
CA PRO A 309 -10.47 0.71 12.82
C PRO A 309 -10.07 0.84 14.28
N LYS A 310 -10.13 -0.26 15.03
CA LYS A 310 -9.75 -0.34 16.44
C LYS A 310 -8.98 -1.62 16.73
N ALA A 311 -7.98 -1.53 17.61
CA ALA A 311 -7.19 -2.66 18.07
C ALA A 311 -7.07 -2.69 19.60
N GLN A 312 -6.80 -3.86 20.15
CA GLN A 312 -6.45 -4.05 21.56
C GLN A 312 -4.92 -3.97 21.71
N TYR A 313 -4.43 -3.06 22.55
CA TYR A 313 -3.00 -2.86 22.79
C TYR A 313 -2.60 -3.46 24.15
N PRO A 314 -1.74 -4.48 24.19
CA PRO A 314 -1.50 -5.27 25.40
C PRO A 314 -0.72 -4.59 26.53
N ASN A 315 -0.08 -3.45 26.34
CA ASN A 315 0.91 -2.90 27.30
C ASN A 315 0.74 -1.44 27.70
N LYS A 316 -0.45 -0.85 27.61
CA LYS A 316 -0.56 0.60 27.90
C LYS A 316 -1.18 0.96 29.25
N GLY A 317 -1.14 0.07 30.25
CA GLY A 317 -1.70 0.37 31.60
C GLY A 317 -3.21 0.66 31.62
N ILE A 318 -3.82 0.68 30.45
CA ILE A 318 -5.21 0.95 30.20
C ILE A 318 -5.88 -0.41 29.99
N ASN A 319 -7.01 -0.58 30.61
CA ASN A 319 -7.83 -1.78 30.60
C ASN A 319 -7.74 -2.54 29.25
N TYR A 320 -7.10 -3.71 29.23
CA TYR A 320 -6.83 -4.57 28.07
C TYR A 320 -8.05 -4.97 27.25
N MET A 321 -9.25 -4.74 27.79
CA MET A 321 -10.52 -5.10 27.17
C MET A 321 -11.07 -3.98 26.25
N LYS A 322 -10.46 -2.81 26.20
CA LYS A 322 -10.94 -1.71 25.35
C LYS A 322 -10.25 -1.68 24.01
N TYR A 323 -11.05 -1.62 22.94
CA TYR A 323 -10.58 -1.31 21.63
C TYR A 323 -10.27 0.18 21.51
N LEU A 324 -9.02 0.51 21.17
CA LEU A 324 -8.55 1.86 20.90
C LEU A 324 -8.41 2.08 19.38
N PRO A 325 -8.54 3.30 18.87
CA PRO A 325 -8.28 3.58 17.47
C PRO A 325 -6.89 3.12 17.05
N ILE A 326 -6.74 2.61 15.83
CA ILE A 326 -5.44 2.34 15.24
C ILE A 326 -4.78 3.67 14.88
N ASP A 327 -3.50 3.83 15.22
CA ASP A 327 -2.75 5.06 14.97
C ASP A 327 -2.74 5.46 13.48
N ALA A 328 -2.73 6.76 13.23
CA ALA A 328 -2.70 7.37 11.90
C ALA A 328 -3.94 7.08 11.02
N THR A 329 -5.06 6.63 11.61
CA THR A 329 -6.29 6.36 10.85
C THR A 329 -7.27 7.53 10.88
N SER A 330 -7.93 7.76 9.74
CA SER A 330 -9.05 8.69 9.61
C SER A 330 -10.34 7.92 9.39
N SER A 331 -11.44 8.36 10.02
CA SER A 331 -12.72 7.66 9.92
C SER A 331 -13.51 8.02 8.67
N HIS A 332 -13.32 9.21 8.10
CA HIS A 332 -14.11 9.69 6.96
C HIS A 332 -13.18 10.16 5.84
N ASN A 333 -13.41 9.63 4.65
CA ASN A 333 -12.74 10.05 3.43
C ASN A 333 -13.79 10.28 2.35
N ALA A 334 -13.62 11.33 1.55
CA ALA A 334 -14.51 11.61 0.42
C ALA A 334 -13.71 12.13 -0.77
N ASN A 335 -14.23 11.86 -1.96
CA ASN A 335 -13.74 12.45 -3.20
C ASN A 335 -14.89 12.83 -4.12
N LEU A 336 -14.66 13.86 -4.94
CA LEU A 336 -15.59 14.30 -5.97
C LEU A 336 -14.82 14.68 -7.22
N ASN A 337 -15.27 14.18 -8.36
CA ASN A 337 -14.70 14.47 -9.67
C ASN A 337 -15.84 14.98 -10.57
N VAL A 338 -15.67 16.17 -11.13
CA VAL A 338 -16.56 16.76 -12.10
C VAL A 338 -15.78 17.01 -13.38
N LEU A 339 -16.22 16.39 -14.46
CA LEU A 339 -15.61 16.51 -15.78
C LEU A 339 -16.64 17.07 -16.76
N TRP A 340 -16.36 18.24 -17.28
CA TRP A 340 -17.14 18.82 -18.37
C TRP A 340 -16.29 18.92 -19.62
N GLN A 341 -16.86 18.57 -20.77
CA GLN A 341 -16.18 18.64 -22.06
C GLN A 341 -17.14 19.09 -23.14
N HIS A 342 -16.67 20.07 -23.91
CA HIS A 342 -17.41 20.51 -25.11
C HIS A 342 -16.48 20.53 -26.31
N SER A 343 -17.02 20.13 -27.47
CA SER A 343 -16.29 20.10 -28.74
C SER A 343 -16.99 20.99 -29.76
N TRP A 344 -16.22 21.95 -30.30
CA TRP A 344 -16.57 22.71 -31.49
C TRP A 344 -15.90 22.07 -32.71
N LYS A 345 -16.14 22.63 -33.91
CA LYS A 345 -15.58 22.04 -35.15
C LYS A 345 -14.07 21.74 -35.12
N LEU A 346 -13.28 22.65 -34.57
CA LEU A 346 -11.82 22.60 -34.59
C LEU A 346 -11.17 22.53 -33.20
N TYR A 347 -11.95 22.68 -32.17
CA TYR A 347 -11.47 22.88 -30.82
C TYR A 347 -12.30 22.09 -29.82
N ARG A 348 -11.61 21.53 -28.80
CA ARG A 348 -12.26 20.87 -27.66
C ARG A 348 -11.74 21.51 -26.38
N LEU A 349 -12.66 21.90 -25.51
CA LEU A 349 -12.40 22.34 -24.15
C LEU A 349 -12.88 21.26 -23.18
N GLY A 350 -11.98 20.86 -22.29
CA GLY A 350 -12.30 20.06 -21.11
C GLY A 350 -12.04 20.87 -19.85
N VAL A 351 -12.93 20.76 -18.88
CA VAL A 351 -12.76 21.32 -17.53
C VAL A 351 -12.92 20.20 -16.51
N GLY A 352 -11.94 20.04 -15.63
CA GLY A 352 -11.95 19.05 -14.55
C GLY A 352 -11.88 19.73 -13.19
N ILE A 353 -12.72 19.32 -12.26
CA ILE A 353 -12.70 19.71 -10.85
C ILE A 353 -12.57 18.43 -10.03
N TYR A 354 -11.57 18.38 -9.17
CA TYR A 354 -11.28 17.22 -8.33
C TYR A 354 -11.17 17.68 -6.88
N GLY A 355 -12.00 17.12 -6.02
CA GLY A 355 -11.98 17.36 -4.59
C GLY A 355 -11.60 16.09 -3.83
N ARG A 356 -10.82 16.26 -2.78
CA ARG A 356 -10.52 15.21 -1.80
C ARG A 356 -10.67 15.77 -0.41
N TYR A 357 -11.32 15.01 0.46
CA TYR A 357 -11.48 15.27 1.87
C TYR A 357 -10.99 14.08 2.69
N GLN A 358 -10.30 14.34 3.79
CA GLN A 358 -9.92 13.38 4.80
C GLN A 358 -10.19 13.99 6.18
N SER A 359 -10.88 13.25 7.05
CA SER A 359 -11.11 13.68 8.44
C SER A 359 -9.83 13.58 9.28
N THR A 360 -9.89 14.13 10.47
CA THR A 360 -8.84 14.05 11.50
C THR A 360 -8.27 12.63 11.61
N ARG A 361 -6.95 12.52 11.59
CA ARG A 361 -6.23 11.27 11.88
C ARG A 361 -5.98 11.17 13.37
N ARG A 362 -6.34 10.03 13.93
CA ARG A 362 -6.25 9.76 15.36
C ARG A 362 -4.93 9.11 15.71
N TYR A 363 -4.38 9.48 16.86
CA TYR A 363 -3.19 8.90 17.46
C TYR A 363 -3.45 8.66 18.94
N ILE A 364 -3.03 7.49 19.48
CA ILE A 364 -3.33 7.11 20.88
C ILE A 364 -2.49 7.91 21.86
N ASN A 365 -1.22 8.16 21.53
CA ASN A 365 -0.24 8.78 22.40
C ASN A 365 0.23 10.15 21.94
N ASP A 366 -0.38 10.69 20.90
CA ASP A 366 0.00 11.96 20.29
C ASP A 366 -1.23 12.82 20.00
N ASN A 367 -0.98 14.10 19.72
CA ASN A 367 -2.03 14.96 19.20
C ASN A 367 -2.55 14.45 17.86
N ASN A 368 -3.86 14.52 17.68
CA ASN A 368 -4.47 14.19 16.40
C ASN A 368 -3.99 15.14 15.29
N ALA A 369 -3.84 14.63 14.08
CA ALA A 369 -3.59 15.47 12.93
C ALA A 369 -4.93 15.95 12.35
N ASP A 370 -5.05 17.25 12.08
CA ASP A 370 -6.27 17.84 11.56
C ASP A 370 -6.72 17.22 10.25
N GLY A 371 -8.04 17.23 10.05
CA GLY A 371 -8.62 16.88 8.76
C GLY A 371 -8.29 17.93 7.72
N PHE A 372 -8.31 17.56 6.45
CA PHE A 372 -8.02 18.46 5.37
C PHE A 372 -8.85 18.19 4.13
N GLN A 373 -8.91 19.18 3.26
CA GLN A 373 -9.44 19.05 1.90
C GLN A 373 -8.48 19.69 0.90
N THR A 374 -8.35 19.06 -0.24
CA THR A 374 -7.60 19.63 -1.38
C THR A 374 -8.47 19.60 -2.63
N TRP A 375 -8.38 20.67 -3.39
CA TRP A 375 -9.13 20.82 -4.64
C TRP A 375 -8.19 21.17 -5.77
N ARG A 376 -8.42 20.54 -6.91
CA ARG A 376 -7.73 20.79 -8.17
C ARG A 376 -8.73 21.24 -9.20
N ILE A 377 -8.37 22.24 -9.99
CA ILE A 377 -9.10 22.65 -11.19
C ILE A 377 -8.13 22.59 -12.35
N ASN A 378 -8.52 21.93 -13.42
CA ASN A 378 -7.71 21.87 -14.64
C ASN A 378 -8.55 22.12 -15.88
N THR A 379 -7.93 22.66 -16.90
CA THR A 379 -8.49 22.82 -18.24
C THR A 379 -7.62 22.13 -19.27
N ALA A 380 -8.24 21.52 -20.26
CA ALA A 380 -7.60 20.87 -21.39
C ALA A 380 -8.10 21.47 -22.70
N HIS A 381 -7.21 22.03 -23.49
CA HIS A 381 -7.48 22.71 -24.74
C HIS A 381 -6.88 21.90 -25.88
N SER A 382 -7.72 21.30 -26.74
CA SER A 382 -7.25 20.46 -27.86
C SER A 382 -7.68 21.01 -29.20
N LEU A 383 -6.71 21.19 -30.11
CA LEU A 383 -6.96 21.49 -31.51
C LEU A 383 -7.16 20.19 -32.30
N LEU A 384 -8.38 19.96 -32.80
CA LEU A 384 -8.85 18.67 -33.29
C LEU A 384 -8.51 18.36 -34.75
N LYS A 385 -8.22 19.37 -35.58
CA LYS A 385 -8.09 19.18 -37.04
C LYS A 385 -6.85 19.84 -37.63
N MET A 386 -5.69 19.34 -37.24
CA MET A 386 -4.49 19.54 -38.03
C MET A 386 -4.19 18.28 -38.85
N LYS A 387 -3.88 18.42 -40.14
CA LYS A 387 -3.66 17.25 -41.03
C LYS A 387 -2.54 16.33 -40.56
N ARG A 388 -1.46 16.89 -40.04
CA ARG A 388 -0.21 16.16 -39.69
C ARG A 388 0.13 16.16 -38.20
N TRP A 389 -0.53 16.95 -37.39
CA TRP A 389 -0.25 17.04 -35.96
C TRP A 389 -1.50 17.44 -35.16
N SER A 390 -1.46 17.24 -33.87
CA SER A 390 -2.48 17.73 -32.93
C SER A 390 -1.76 18.37 -31.74
N LEU A 391 -2.34 19.46 -31.23
CA LEU A 391 -1.87 20.17 -30.04
C LEU A 391 -2.90 20.03 -28.94
N THR A 392 -2.43 19.64 -27.75
CA THR A 392 -3.20 19.71 -26.53
C THR A 392 -2.43 20.54 -25.50
N MET A 393 -3.04 21.59 -25.00
CA MET A 393 -2.52 22.39 -23.89
C MET A 393 -3.35 22.12 -22.64
N ASN A 394 -2.68 21.95 -21.50
CA ASN A 394 -3.35 21.81 -20.22
C ASN A 394 -2.84 22.92 -19.29
N ALA A 395 -3.76 23.50 -18.53
CA ALA A 395 -3.47 24.44 -17.46
C ALA A 395 -4.27 24.04 -16.21
N GLY A 396 -3.71 24.22 -15.05
CA GLY A 396 -4.41 23.88 -13.84
C GLY A 396 -3.83 24.50 -12.58
N ILE A 397 -4.61 24.39 -11.55
CA ILE A 397 -4.31 24.83 -10.19
C ILE A 397 -4.52 23.62 -9.27
N ASP A 398 -3.47 23.18 -8.62
CA ASP A 398 -3.53 22.18 -7.55
C ASP A 398 -3.65 22.90 -6.21
N ASN A 399 -4.38 22.28 -5.27
CA ASN A 399 -4.58 22.81 -3.94
C ASN A 399 -5.13 24.27 -3.97
N VAL A 400 -6.27 24.46 -4.62
CA VAL A 400 -6.90 25.79 -4.88
C VAL A 400 -7.03 26.63 -3.59
N PHE A 401 -7.31 25.99 -2.45
CA PHE A 401 -7.49 26.67 -1.15
C PHE A 401 -6.18 26.84 -0.36
N ASP A 402 -5.03 26.51 -0.97
CA ASP A 402 -3.70 26.70 -0.38
C ASP A 402 -3.53 26.02 1.01
N TYR A 403 -4.10 24.83 1.16
CA TYR A 403 -3.90 24.08 2.39
C TYR A 403 -2.42 23.68 2.52
N VAL A 404 -1.79 24.08 3.60
CA VAL A 404 -0.44 23.67 3.97
C VAL A 404 -0.50 23.08 5.36
N ASP A 405 0.02 21.86 5.51
CA ASP A 405 0.18 21.29 6.83
C ASP A 405 1.27 22.04 7.58
N ARG A 406 0.87 22.74 8.65
CA ARG A 406 1.77 23.60 9.45
C ARG A 406 2.52 22.84 10.55
N THR A 407 2.25 21.55 10.70
CA THR A 407 2.87 20.69 11.72
C THR A 407 3.66 19.52 11.13
N PRO A 408 4.49 19.72 10.08
CA PRO A 408 5.17 18.61 9.41
C PRO A 408 6.27 17.94 10.25
N PHE A 409 6.73 18.56 11.34
CA PHE A 409 7.87 18.15 12.16
C PHE A 409 7.51 17.84 13.61
N GLY A 410 6.26 17.56 13.91
CA GLY A 410 5.86 17.15 15.24
C GLY A 410 5.71 15.62 15.31
N ARG A 411 5.26 15.14 16.46
CA ARG A 411 4.76 13.76 16.63
C ARG A 411 3.56 13.47 15.71
N ASN A 412 2.89 14.49 15.24
CA ASN A 412 1.98 14.47 14.12
C ASN A 412 2.74 14.21 12.83
N ARG A 413 2.77 12.99 12.39
CA ARG A 413 3.32 12.57 11.09
C ARG A 413 2.38 13.01 9.96
N ALA A 414 2.11 14.31 9.89
CA ALA A 414 1.30 14.90 8.85
C ALA A 414 2.01 14.73 7.50
N THR A 415 1.26 14.45 6.45
CA THR A 415 1.80 14.44 5.10
C THR A 415 2.09 15.88 4.70
N SER A 416 3.34 16.17 4.30
CA SER A 416 3.64 17.47 3.70
C SER A 416 2.82 17.61 2.41
N THR A 417 1.90 18.56 2.41
CA THR A 417 1.14 18.91 1.22
C THR A 417 1.74 20.20 0.68
N PRO A 418 2.23 20.23 -0.56
CA PRO A 418 2.70 21.48 -1.15
C PRO A 418 1.53 22.46 -1.21
N GLY A 419 1.80 23.73 -0.98
CA GLY A 419 0.84 24.81 -1.14
C GLY A 419 0.27 24.85 -2.55
N ARG A 420 -0.50 25.90 -2.86
CA ARG A 420 -1.08 26.10 -4.18
C ARG A 420 -0.02 26.05 -5.26
N THR A 421 -0.27 25.23 -6.28
CA THR A 421 0.66 25.03 -7.40
C THR A 421 -0.06 25.27 -8.72
N PHE A 422 0.57 26.04 -9.61
CA PHE A 422 0.09 26.29 -10.97
C PHE A 422 0.93 25.47 -11.93
N TYR A 423 0.30 24.90 -12.95
CA TYR A 423 1.01 24.20 -14.00
C TYR A 423 0.41 24.49 -15.39
N VAL A 424 1.27 24.47 -16.39
CA VAL A 424 0.91 24.51 -17.80
C VAL A 424 1.73 23.44 -18.52
N SER A 425 1.09 22.72 -19.43
CA SER A 425 1.78 21.77 -20.30
C SER A 425 1.25 21.85 -21.74
N ALA A 426 2.10 21.54 -22.70
CA ALA A 426 1.75 21.43 -24.11
C ALA A 426 2.21 20.06 -24.64
N LEU A 427 1.32 19.36 -25.33
CA LEU A 427 1.60 18.08 -25.98
C LEU A 427 1.33 18.20 -27.48
N ILE A 428 2.35 18.02 -28.29
CA ILE A 428 2.25 17.96 -29.75
C ILE A 428 2.40 16.48 -30.15
N LYS A 429 1.40 15.96 -30.86
CA LYS A 429 1.46 14.60 -31.44
C LYS A 429 1.51 14.72 -32.95
N PHE A 430 2.51 14.13 -33.56
CA PHE A 430 2.60 13.98 -34.99
C PHE A 430 1.87 12.70 -35.41
N LYS A 431 1.10 12.80 -36.51
CA LYS A 431 0.39 11.66 -37.10
C LYS A 431 1.27 11.13 -38.22
N ASN A 432 1.66 9.86 -38.15
CA ASN A 432 2.17 9.17 -39.33
C ASN A 432 0.98 8.98 -40.29
N ASN A 433 1.22 9.29 -41.56
CA ASN A 433 0.24 9.05 -42.64
C ASN A 433 -0.01 7.56 -42.80
#